data_5a089b660a90662ceb91129011322417
#
_entry.id   5a089b660a90662ceb91129011322417
#
_cell.length_a   1.000
_cell.length_b   1.000
_cell.length_c   1.000
_cell.angle_alpha   90.00
_cell.angle_beta   90.00
_cell.angle_gamma   90.00
#
_symmetry.space_group_name_H-M   'P 1'
#
loop_
_entity.id
_entity.type
_entity.pdbx_description
1 polymer ?
#
loop_
_entity_poly.entity_id
_entity_poly.type
_entity_poly.pdbx_seq_one_letter_code
_entity_poly.pdbx_strand_id
1 'polypeptide(L)'
;MIVGLGIDAIDIDRIKRMYDDKGQRMLDRLFLPNELEYLSTKPEPAQHLAVRLAAKEAAYKALSGTDHARGIGWRDVEVATLYDGSPVLRFHGRAAERLAELGAAGVSVSLTHSASTAVAVVVIER
;
A
#
# COMPACT_ATOMS: atom_id res chain seq x y z
N MET A 1 2.64 -12.81 -18.19
CA MET A 1 3.94 -13.04 -17.51
C MET A 1 4.02 -12.15 -16.28
N ILE A 2 4.36 -12.71 -15.14
CA ILE A 2 4.58 -11.93 -13.92
C ILE A 2 5.92 -11.21 -14.04
N VAL A 3 5.91 -9.91 -13.85
CA VAL A 3 7.12 -9.06 -13.91
C VAL A 3 7.44 -8.43 -12.57
N GLY A 4 6.56 -8.56 -11.58
CA GLY A 4 6.80 -8.07 -10.24
C GLY A 4 5.95 -8.81 -9.23
N LEU A 5 6.54 -9.09 -8.07
CA LEU A 5 5.86 -9.78 -6.97
C LEU A 5 6.36 -9.18 -5.66
N GLY A 6 5.42 -8.80 -4.82
CA GLY A 6 5.75 -8.26 -3.50
C GLY A 6 4.82 -8.81 -2.45
N ILE A 7 5.35 -9.08 -1.28
CA ILE A 7 4.58 -9.47 -0.11
C ILE A 7 5.14 -8.74 1.10
N ASP A 8 4.26 -8.33 1.99
CA ASP A 8 4.66 -7.69 3.22
C ASP A 8 3.73 -8.06 4.37
N ALA A 9 4.29 -8.15 5.56
CA ALA A 9 3.56 -8.45 6.79
C ALA A 9 3.92 -7.39 7.83
N ILE A 10 2.92 -6.80 8.45
CA ILE A 10 3.08 -5.72 9.42
C ILE A 10 2.35 -6.07 10.72
N ASP A 11 3.04 -5.85 11.84
CA ASP A 11 2.47 -5.99 13.18
C ASP A 11 1.49 -4.83 13.44
N ILE A 12 0.23 -5.16 13.68
CA ILE A 12 -0.83 -4.17 13.89
C ILE A 12 -0.58 -3.34 15.16
N ASP A 13 -0.11 -3.97 16.23
CA ASP A 13 0.19 -3.26 17.49
C ASP A 13 1.31 -2.24 17.31
N ARG A 14 2.31 -2.55 16.48
CA ARG A 14 3.38 -1.61 16.15
C ARG A 14 2.82 -0.38 15.44
N ILE A 15 1.92 -0.57 14.51
CA ILE A 15 1.29 0.54 13.78
C ILE A 15 0.42 1.37 14.72
N LYS A 16 -0.31 0.72 15.61
CA LYS A 16 -1.11 1.42 16.61
C LYS A 16 -0.25 2.31 17.50
N ARG A 17 0.89 1.80 17.96
CA ARG A 17 1.83 2.59 18.76
C ARG A 17 2.39 3.77 17.97
N MET A 18 2.75 3.56 16.70
CA MET A 18 3.24 4.65 15.84
C MET A 18 2.17 5.71 15.63
N TYR A 19 0.93 5.30 15.42
CA TYR A 19 -0.20 6.21 15.27
C TYR A 19 -0.45 7.02 16.55
N ASP A 20 -0.43 6.36 17.71
CA ASP A 20 -0.63 7.02 19.00
C ASP A 20 0.49 8.03 19.30
N ASP A 21 1.71 7.74 18.86
CA ASP A 21 2.88 8.60 19.09
C ASP A 21 2.94 9.78 18.11
N LYS A 22 2.73 9.52 16.82
CA LYS A 22 2.97 10.51 15.75
C LYS A 22 1.70 11.07 15.12
N GLY A 23 0.58 10.37 15.25
CA GLY A 23 -0.74 10.83 14.84
C GLY A 23 -0.83 11.31 13.39
N GLN A 24 -1.39 12.50 13.22
CA GLN A 24 -1.69 13.07 11.89
C GLN A 24 -0.44 13.27 11.03
N ARG A 25 0.70 13.55 11.64
CA ARG A 25 1.96 13.72 10.88
C ARG A 25 2.32 12.46 10.11
N MET A 26 2.17 11.29 10.75
CA MET A 26 2.42 10.00 10.10
C MET A 26 1.43 9.78 8.96
N LEU A 27 0.16 10.04 9.20
CA LEU A 27 -0.88 9.84 8.21
C LEU A 27 -0.66 10.72 6.97
N ASP A 28 -0.37 12.00 7.17
CA ASP A 28 -0.17 12.93 6.06
C ASP A 28 1.06 12.57 5.22
N ARG A 29 2.06 11.98 5.85
CA ARG A 29 3.30 11.56 5.17
C ARG A 29 3.09 10.31 4.31
N LEU A 30 2.26 9.38 4.78
CA LEU A 30 2.12 8.05 4.18
C LEU A 30 0.95 7.91 3.23
N PHE A 31 -0.09 8.72 3.41
CA PHE A 31 -1.37 8.52 2.72
C PHE A 31 -1.84 9.76 1.97
N LEU A 32 -2.60 9.51 0.90
CA LEU A 32 -3.29 10.54 0.13
C LEU A 32 -4.61 10.92 0.83
N PRO A 33 -5.17 12.10 0.52
CA PRO A 33 -6.44 12.54 1.12
C PRO A 33 -7.57 11.52 0.98
N ASN A 34 -7.70 10.86 -0.16
CA ASN A 34 -8.73 9.83 -0.38
C ASN A 34 -8.57 8.64 0.56
N GLU A 35 -7.32 8.24 0.81
CA GLU A 35 -7.03 7.15 1.72
C GLU A 35 -7.37 7.54 3.16
N LEU A 36 -7.06 8.78 3.54
CA LEU A 36 -7.37 9.31 4.86
C LEU A 36 -8.87 9.42 5.10
N GLU A 37 -9.62 9.83 4.08
CA GLU A 37 -11.07 9.89 4.16
C GLU A 37 -11.67 8.51 4.46
N TYR A 38 -11.20 7.48 3.75
CA TYR A 38 -11.63 6.11 4.00
C TYR A 38 -11.32 5.66 5.43
N LEU A 39 -10.08 5.92 5.89
CA LEU A 39 -9.64 5.53 7.23
C LEU A 39 -10.46 6.22 8.32
N SER A 40 -10.90 7.46 8.09
CA SER A 40 -11.69 8.23 9.05
C SER A 40 -13.07 7.62 9.31
N THR A 41 -13.56 6.76 8.41
CA THR A 41 -14.87 6.10 8.57
C THR A 41 -14.81 4.86 9.45
N LYS A 42 -13.61 4.42 9.85
CA LYS A 42 -13.44 3.16 10.57
C LYS A 42 -13.32 3.38 12.08
N PRO A 43 -14.08 2.61 12.90
CA PRO A 43 -14.00 2.75 14.36
C PRO A 43 -12.66 2.28 14.94
N GLU A 44 -12.03 1.30 14.31
CA GLU A 44 -10.71 0.80 14.71
C GLU A 44 -9.75 0.96 13.52
N PRO A 45 -9.17 2.16 13.35
CA PRO A 45 -8.37 2.44 12.16
C PRO A 45 -7.04 1.69 12.09
N ALA A 46 -6.49 1.23 13.22
CA ALA A 46 -5.15 0.64 13.26
C ALA A 46 -4.99 -0.54 12.32
N GLN A 47 -5.95 -1.47 12.28
CA GLN A 47 -5.85 -2.63 11.39
C GLN A 47 -6.00 -2.24 9.92
N HIS A 48 -6.89 -1.29 9.62
CA HIS A 48 -7.05 -0.80 8.24
C HIS A 48 -5.82 -0.04 7.78
N LEU A 49 -5.22 0.72 8.69
CA LEU A 49 -3.98 1.45 8.47
C LEU A 49 -2.84 0.47 8.17
N ALA A 50 -2.69 -0.57 9.00
CA ALA A 50 -1.64 -1.57 8.87
C ALA A 50 -1.76 -2.34 7.55
N VAL A 51 -2.98 -2.75 7.18
CA VAL A 51 -3.24 -3.49 5.94
C VAL A 51 -2.87 -2.63 4.72
N ARG A 52 -3.23 -1.35 4.72
CA ARG A 52 -2.92 -0.45 3.61
C ARG A 52 -1.44 -0.13 3.53
N LEU A 53 -0.78 0.01 4.67
CA LEU A 53 0.66 0.21 4.70
C LEU A 53 1.39 -1.03 4.18
N ALA A 54 0.93 -2.23 4.54
CA ALA A 54 1.45 -3.48 4.00
C ALA A 54 1.30 -3.53 2.47
N ALA A 55 0.17 -3.06 1.95
CA ALA A 55 -0.08 -3.01 0.50
C ALA A 55 0.91 -2.07 -0.20
N LYS A 56 1.19 -0.90 0.38
CA LYS A 56 2.17 0.04 -0.18
C LYS A 56 3.58 -0.55 -0.18
N GLU A 57 3.97 -1.21 0.89
CA GLU A 57 5.27 -1.89 0.98
C GLU A 57 5.37 -3.04 -0.01
N ALA A 58 4.33 -3.85 -0.13
CA ALA A 58 4.29 -4.96 -1.08
C ALA A 58 4.38 -4.44 -2.52
N ALA A 59 3.67 -3.35 -2.83
CA ALA A 59 3.75 -2.72 -4.14
C ALA A 59 5.15 -2.19 -4.43
N TYR A 60 5.78 -1.55 -3.46
CA TYR A 60 7.16 -1.09 -3.59
C TYR A 60 8.09 -2.25 -3.92
N LYS A 61 7.98 -3.36 -3.20
CA LYS A 61 8.77 -4.57 -3.47
C LYS A 61 8.54 -5.10 -4.87
N ALA A 62 7.29 -5.11 -5.32
CA ALA A 62 6.94 -5.58 -6.68
C ALA A 62 7.52 -4.68 -7.76
N LEU A 63 7.64 -3.38 -7.51
CA LEU A 63 8.18 -2.39 -8.45
C LEU A 63 9.70 -2.32 -8.43
N SER A 64 10.34 -2.72 -7.31
CA SER A 64 11.77 -2.60 -7.14
C SER A 64 12.50 -3.74 -7.87
N GLY A 65 13.61 -4.08 -7.54
CA GLY A 65 14.43 -5.10 -8.15
C GLY A 65 15.80 -4.54 -8.46
N THR A 66 15.91 -3.20 -8.50
CA THR A 66 17.18 -2.52 -8.73
C THR A 66 17.04 -1.05 -8.32
N ASP A 67 18.04 -0.25 -8.66
CA ASP A 67 18.04 1.21 -8.47
C ASP A 67 16.89 1.91 -9.21
N HIS A 68 16.20 1.23 -10.11
CA HIS A 68 15.08 1.80 -10.86
C HIS A 68 13.89 2.20 -10.01
N ALA A 69 13.80 1.69 -8.78
CA ALA A 69 12.73 2.05 -7.84
C ALA A 69 13.04 3.31 -7.02
N ARG A 70 14.19 3.93 -7.23
CA ARG A 70 14.55 5.16 -6.52
C ARG A 70 13.54 6.27 -6.80
N GLY A 71 13.23 7.02 -5.75
CA GLY A 71 12.31 8.14 -5.86
C GLY A 71 10.84 7.79 -5.71
N ILE A 72 10.50 6.52 -5.51
CA ILE A 72 9.13 6.12 -5.23
C ILE A 72 8.82 6.42 -3.77
N GLY A 73 7.85 7.30 -3.53
CA GLY A 73 7.39 7.66 -2.20
C GLY A 73 6.14 6.90 -1.80
N TRP A 74 5.79 6.98 -0.52
CA TRP A 74 4.62 6.33 0.05
C TRP A 74 3.31 6.74 -0.64
N ARG A 75 3.19 8.02 -1.02
CA ARG A 75 1.98 8.57 -1.63
C ARG A 75 1.90 8.31 -3.13
N ASP A 76 2.95 7.74 -3.72
CA ASP A 76 2.95 7.36 -5.14
C ASP A 76 2.16 6.07 -5.38
N VAL A 77 1.91 5.29 -4.34
CA VAL A 77 1.06 4.10 -4.43
C VAL A 77 -0.18 4.36 -3.56
N GLU A 78 -1.31 4.48 -4.22
CA GLU A 78 -2.59 4.71 -3.55
C GLU A 78 -3.35 3.39 -3.43
N VAL A 79 -3.87 3.11 -2.23
CA VAL A 79 -4.78 1.98 -2.02
C VAL A 79 -6.19 2.53 -2.02
N ALA A 80 -6.90 2.35 -3.14
CA ALA A 80 -8.28 2.78 -3.28
C ALA A 80 -9.23 1.63 -2.93
N THR A 81 -10.40 1.98 -2.43
CA THR A 81 -11.44 1.00 -2.10
C THR A 81 -12.62 1.22 -3.03
N LEU A 82 -12.99 0.18 -3.77
CA LEU A 82 -14.14 0.25 -4.66
C LEU A 82 -15.44 0.17 -3.86
N TYR A 83 -16.56 0.48 -4.53
CA TYR A 83 -17.86 0.50 -3.86
C TYR A 83 -18.25 -0.85 -3.24
N ASP A 84 -17.73 -1.95 -3.78
CA ASP A 84 -18.00 -3.30 -3.26
C ASP A 84 -17.03 -3.69 -2.12
N GLY A 85 -16.14 -2.77 -1.70
CA GLY A 85 -15.17 -3.01 -0.65
C GLY A 85 -13.85 -3.59 -1.11
N SER A 86 -13.70 -3.95 -2.39
CA SER A 86 -12.45 -4.53 -2.87
C SER A 86 -11.36 -3.47 -3.02
N PRO A 87 -10.10 -3.80 -2.69
CA PRO A 87 -8.98 -2.88 -2.87
C PRO A 87 -8.49 -2.89 -4.31
N VAL A 88 -8.05 -1.72 -4.77
CA VAL A 88 -7.29 -1.59 -6.01
C VAL A 88 -6.12 -0.64 -5.75
N LEU A 89 -5.03 -0.83 -6.49
CA LEU A 89 -3.88 0.05 -6.42
C LEU A 89 -3.91 1.03 -7.58
N ARG A 90 -3.62 2.29 -7.26
CA ARG A 90 -3.43 3.35 -8.26
C ARG A 90 -2.02 3.90 -8.08
N PHE A 91 -1.32 4.06 -9.19
CA PHE A 91 0.08 4.47 -9.19
C PHE A 91 0.21 5.89 -9.70
N HIS A 92 1.02 6.67 -9.01
CA HIS A 92 1.26 8.08 -9.32
C HIS A 92 2.77 8.33 -9.39
N GLY A 93 3.16 9.46 -10.02
CA GLY A 93 4.54 9.91 -10.02
C GLY A 93 5.55 8.86 -10.45
N ARG A 94 6.59 8.71 -9.68
CA ARG A 94 7.67 7.76 -10.01
C ARG A 94 7.19 6.31 -10.04
N ALA A 95 6.23 5.94 -9.19
CA ALA A 95 5.66 4.60 -9.20
C ALA A 95 4.95 4.29 -10.53
N ALA A 96 4.21 5.26 -11.07
CA ALA A 96 3.57 5.12 -12.39
C ALA A 96 4.60 4.98 -13.51
N GLU A 97 5.68 5.75 -13.47
CA GLU A 97 6.77 5.64 -14.45
C GLU A 97 7.41 4.25 -14.38
N ARG A 98 7.68 3.76 -13.17
CA ARG A 98 8.29 2.43 -13.00
C ARG A 98 7.38 1.32 -13.52
N LEU A 99 6.07 1.44 -13.26
CA LEU A 99 5.09 0.50 -13.76
C LEU A 99 5.13 0.42 -15.31
N ALA A 100 5.22 1.58 -15.94
CA ALA A 100 5.35 1.67 -17.41
C ALA A 100 6.67 1.05 -17.91
N GLU A 101 7.78 1.27 -17.20
CA GLU A 101 9.08 0.67 -17.53
C GLU A 101 9.01 -0.86 -17.51
N LEU A 102 8.23 -1.42 -16.61
CA LEU A 102 8.02 -2.88 -16.52
C LEU A 102 7.11 -3.41 -17.64
N GLY A 103 6.46 -2.54 -18.39
CA GLY A 103 5.50 -2.94 -19.41
C GLY A 103 4.24 -3.55 -18.83
N ALA A 104 3.85 -3.11 -17.64
CA ALA A 104 2.72 -3.71 -16.92
C ALA A 104 1.40 -3.53 -17.65
N ALA A 105 0.64 -4.61 -17.78
CA ALA A 105 -0.72 -4.61 -18.32
C ALA A 105 -1.77 -4.72 -17.19
N GLY A 106 -1.37 -5.23 -16.03
CA GLY A 106 -2.28 -5.36 -14.89
C GLY A 106 -1.56 -5.49 -13.57
N VAL A 107 -2.25 -5.07 -12.51
CA VAL A 107 -1.77 -5.19 -11.13
C VAL A 107 -2.88 -5.79 -10.30
N SER A 108 -2.54 -6.82 -9.53
CA SER A 108 -3.47 -7.46 -8.60
C SER A 108 -2.96 -7.28 -7.18
N VAL A 109 -3.88 -7.06 -6.25
CA VAL A 109 -3.57 -6.92 -4.83
C VAL A 109 -4.53 -7.77 -4.01
N SER A 110 -4.00 -8.39 -2.97
CA SER A 110 -4.82 -9.11 -2.00
C SER A 110 -4.36 -8.73 -0.60
N LEU A 111 -5.31 -8.47 0.27
CA LEU A 111 -5.08 -8.01 1.63
C LEU A 111 -5.74 -8.97 2.61
N THR A 112 -5.08 -9.23 3.72
CA THR A 112 -5.68 -10.00 4.81
C THR A 112 -5.07 -9.56 6.16
N HIS A 113 -5.75 -9.90 7.24
CA HIS A 113 -5.22 -9.66 8.57
C HIS A 113 -5.76 -10.69 9.57
N SER A 114 -4.97 -10.92 10.59
CA SER A 114 -5.38 -11.60 11.81
C SER A 114 -5.57 -10.55 12.92
N ALA A 115 -5.70 -10.99 14.17
CA ALA A 115 -5.76 -10.07 15.30
C ALA A 115 -4.45 -9.27 15.48
N SER A 116 -3.32 -9.83 15.05
CA SER A 116 -1.99 -9.23 15.31
C SER A 116 -1.23 -8.81 14.06
N THR A 117 -1.55 -9.35 12.90
CA THR A 117 -0.72 -9.18 11.70
C THR A 117 -1.56 -8.82 10.48
N ALA A 118 -1.12 -7.81 9.74
CA ALA A 118 -1.67 -7.43 8.45
C ALA A 118 -0.74 -7.91 7.34
N VAL A 119 -1.27 -8.48 6.27
CA VAL A 119 -0.49 -9.03 5.15
C VAL A 119 -1.06 -8.51 3.84
N ALA A 120 -0.17 -8.20 2.90
CA ALA A 120 -0.54 -7.83 1.55
C ALA A 120 0.34 -8.56 0.54
N VAL A 121 -0.23 -8.92 -0.59
CA VAL A 121 0.52 -9.42 -1.74
C VAL A 121 0.14 -8.60 -2.97
N VAL A 122 1.15 -8.28 -3.79
CA VAL A 122 0.97 -7.53 -5.02
C VAL A 122 1.64 -8.29 -6.16
N VAL A 123 0.92 -8.46 -7.26
CA VAL A 123 1.41 -9.11 -8.47
C VAL A 123 1.27 -8.14 -9.63
N ILE A 124 2.36 -7.93 -10.35
CA ILE A 124 2.38 -7.11 -11.56
C ILE A 124 2.57 -8.03 -12.76
N GLU A 125 1.70 -7.90 -13.75
CA GLU A 125 1.71 -8.74 -14.94
C GLU A 125 1.90 -7.90 -16.20
N ARG A 126 2.62 -8.51 -17.14
CA ARG A 126 2.83 -7.95 -18.48
C ARG A 126 2.11 -8.78 -19.52
#